data_a5cfdbf07cb8cb602de0b7d22e78493a
#
_entry.id   a5cfdbf07cb8cb602de0b7d22e78493a
#
_cell.length_a   1.000
_cell.length_b   1.000
_cell.length_c   1.000
_cell.angle_alpha   90.00
_cell.angle_beta   90.00
_cell.angle_gamma   90.00
#
_symmetry.space_group_name_H-M   'P 1'
#
loop_
_entity.id
_entity.type
_entity.pdbx_description
1 polymer ?
#
loop_
_entity_poly.entity_id
_entity_poly.type
_entity_poly.pdbx_seq_one_letter_code
_entity_poly.pdbx_strand_id
1 'polypeptide(L)'
;MKKRPLWFLTFGICFVFLFMSANTKAATPVQKWGQLKVSGTNIVNKDGKKVQLKGVSTHGIAWFPQYVNKSCFQSFKKMGVNTIRLALYSDKGAGYSKSLYQKVDEGIRYATELGM
;
A
#
# COMPACT_ATOMS: atom_id res chain seq x y z
N MET A 1 -16.44 -61.83 -5.59
CA MET A 1 -16.25 -60.48 -5.02
C MET A 1 -14.91 -59.93 -5.48
N LYS A 2 -14.89 -58.99 -6.44
CA LYS A 2 -13.65 -58.36 -6.95
C LYS A 2 -13.17 -57.29 -5.96
N LYS A 3 -12.02 -57.49 -5.30
CA LYS A 3 -11.38 -56.51 -4.45
C LYS A 3 -10.90 -55.34 -5.34
N ARG A 4 -11.51 -54.17 -5.21
CA ARG A 4 -11.06 -52.94 -5.86
C ARG A 4 -9.74 -52.51 -5.20
N PRO A 5 -8.67 -52.26 -5.95
CA PRO A 5 -7.39 -51.90 -5.36
C PRO A 5 -7.50 -50.52 -4.70
N LEU A 6 -7.13 -50.46 -3.44
CA LEU A 6 -7.10 -49.28 -2.56
C LEU A 6 -6.17 -48.16 -3.10
N TRP A 7 -5.39 -48.46 -4.13
CA TRP A 7 -4.39 -47.56 -4.72
C TRP A 7 -4.99 -46.37 -5.48
N PHE A 8 -6.23 -46.51 -6.01
CA PHE A 8 -6.89 -45.39 -6.70
C PHE A 8 -7.39 -44.30 -5.75
N LEU A 9 -7.63 -44.59 -4.47
CA LEU A 9 -8.06 -43.61 -3.48
C LEU A 9 -6.91 -42.70 -3.01
N THR A 10 -5.68 -43.22 -2.92
CA THR A 10 -4.50 -42.42 -2.49
C THR A 10 -4.00 -41.45 -3.55
N PHE A 11 -4.16 -41.80 -4.85
CA PHE A 11 -3.76 -40.91 -5.94
C PHE A 11 -4.69 -39.70 -6.11
N GLY A 12 -5.96 -39.85 -5.81
CA GLY A 12 -6.97 -38.79 -5.90
C GLY A 12 -6.78 -37.70 -4.82
N ILE A 13 -6.34 -38.07 -3.62
CA ILE A 13 -6.17 -37.14 -2.48
C ILE A 13 -4.91 -36.26 -2.66
N CYS A 14 -3.82 -36.82 -3.22
CA CYS A 14 -2.61 -36.03 -3.52
C CYS A 14 -2.82 -34.98 -4.62
N PHE A 15 -3.72 -35.24 -5.58
CA PHE A 15 -3.95 -34.31 -6.69
C PHE A 15 -4.77 -33.08 -6.30
N VAL A 16 -5.62 -33.18 -5.27
CA VAL A 16 -6.44 -32.05 -4.78
C VAL A 16 -5.60 -31.03 -3.98
N PHE A 17 -4.52 -31.46 -3.35
CA PHE A 17 -3.63 -30.55 -2.60
C PHE A 17 -2.70 -29.68 -3.47
N LEU A 18 -2.50 -30.05 -4.74
CA LEU A 18 -1.61 -29.30 -5.65
C LEU A 18 -2.25 -28.05 -6.27
N PHE A 19 -3.56 -27.85 -6.12
CA PHE A 19 -4.28 -26.70 -6.69
C PHE A 19 -4.60 -25.59 -5.68
N MET A 20 -4.24 -25.72 -4.41
CA MET A 20 -4.27 -24.59 -3.47
C MET A 20 -3.02 -23.75 -3.61
N SER A 21 -2.79 -23.19 -4.79
CA SER A 21 -1.90 -22.03 -4.94
C SER A 21 -2.57 -20.87 -4.22
N ALA A 22 -2.32 -20.73 -2.92
CA ALA A 22 -2.67 -19.53 -2.19
C ALA A 22 -2.00 -18.35 -2.88
N ASN A 23 -2.77 -17.55 -3.60
CA ASN A 23 -2.35 -16.24 -4.08
C ASN A 23 -2.08 -15.35 -2.86
N THR A 24 -0.94 -15.57 -2.19
CA THR A 24 -0.47 -14.72 -1.11
C THR A 24 -0.07 -13.38 -1.72
N LYS A 25 -1.00 -12.46 -1.75
CA LYS A 25 -0.73 -11.09 -2.13
C LYS A 25 0.36 -10.55 -1.20
N ALA A 26 1.48 -10.09 -1.77
CA ALA A 26 2.57 -9.53 -0.98
C ALA A 26 2.06 -8.43 -0.04
N ALA A 27 2.51 -8.46 1.22
CA ALA A 27 2.11 -7.46 2.20
C ALA A 27 2.47 -6.04 1.74
N THR A 28 1.55 -5.11 1.92
CA THR A 28 1.80 -3.69 1.60
C THR A 28 2.87 -3.10 2.53
N PRO A 29 3.54 -2.01 2.14
CA PRO A 29 4.48 -1.31 3.02
C PRO A 29 3.92 -1.02 4.41
N VAL A 30 2.69 -0.54 4.51
CA VAL A 30 2.02 -0.27 5.79
C VAL A 30 1.84 -1.53 6.63
N GLN A 31 1.37 -2.62 6.02
CA GLN A 31 1.23 -3.91 6.71
C GLN A 31 2.56 -4.48 7.18
N LYS A 32 3.62 -4.33 6.36
CA LYS A 32 4.95 -4.84 6.66
C LYS A 32 5.65 -4.05 7.77
N TRP A 33 5.54 -2.71 7.72
CA TRP A 33 6.31 -1.85 8.63
C TRP A 33 5.56 -1.46 9.89
N GLY A 34 4.22 -1.40 9.84
CA GLY A 34 3.41 -0.87 10.92
C GLY A 34 3.68 0.62 11.15
N GLN A 35 3.49 1.06 12.38
CA GLN A 35 3.74 2.45 12.75
C GLN A 35 5.24 2.77 12.67
N LEU A 36 5.56 3.84 11.96
CA LEU A 36 6.93 4.35 11.87
C LEU A 36 7.25 5.26 13.05
N LYS A 37 8.52 5.25 13.45
CA LYS A 37 9.05 6.16 14.50
C LYS A 37 10.47 6.59 14.16
N VAL A 38 10.92 7.69 14.76
CA VAL A 38 12.29 8.16 14.68
C VAL A 38 13.11 7.48 15.78
N SER A 39 14.30 6.98 15.42
CA SER A 39 15.28 6.41 16.36
C SER A 39 16.67 6.91 15.96
N GLY A 40 17.22 7.83 16.73
CA GLY A 40 18.41 8.58 16.36
C GLY A 40 18.19 9.33 15.05
N THR A 41 19.04 9.07 14.07
CA THR A 41 18.97 9.69 12.72
C THR A 41 18.16 8.85 11.70
N ASN A 42 17.46 7.81 12.15
CA ASN A 42 16.78 6.88 11.25
C ASN A 42 15.27 6.86 11.46
N ILE A 43 14.53 6.63 10.37
CA ILE A 43 13.15 6.18 10.44
C ILE A 43 13.16 4.67 10.57
N VAL A 44 12.46 4.15 11.57
CA VAL A 44 12.37 2.71 11.84
C VAL A 44 10.92 2.24 11.89
N ASN A 45 10.71 0.95 11.60
CA ASN A 45 9.42 0.30 11.71
C ASN A 45 9.07 -0.04 13.18
N LYS A 46 7.93 -0.70 13.38
CA LYS A 46 7.47 -1.18 14.70
C LYS A 46 8.49 -2.06 15.42
N ASP A 47 9.33 -2.80 14.70
CA ASP A 47 10.34 -3.73 15.21
C ASP A 47 11.73 -3.07 15.38
N GLY A 48 11.85 -1.75 15.19
CA GLY A 48 13.11 -1.01 15.28
C GLY A 48 14.03 -1.14 14.06
N LYS A 49 13.61 -1.78 12.99
CA LYS A 49 14.41 -1.92 11.76
C LYS A 49 14.29 -0.67 10.89
N LYS A 50 15.41 -0.24 10.31
CA LYS A 50 15.47 0.90 9.40
C LYS A 50 14.51 0.72 8.21
N VAL A 51 13.81 1.80 7.87
CA VAL A 51 12.89 1.87 6.74
C VAL A 51 13.34 2.95 5.78
N GLN A 52 13.34 2.64 4.50
CA GLN A 52 13.55 3.60 3.43
C GLN A 52 12.21 4.04 2.84
N LEU A 53 11.86 5.31 3.00
CA LEU A 53 10.72 5.92 2.35
C LEU A 53 11.11 6.32 0.92
N LYS A 54 10.49 5.69 -0.05
CA LYS A 54 10.58 6.04 -1.48
C LYS A 54 9.32 6.78 -1.85
N GLY A 55 9.37 8.11 -1.77
CA GLY A 55 8.18 8.94 -1.86
C GLY A 55 8.16 9.87 -3.05
N VAL A 56 6.95 10.29 -3.39
CA VAL A 56 6.69 11.45 -4.23
C VAL A 56 5.88 12.47 -3.44
N SER A 57 6.08 13.75 -3.74
CA SER A 57 5.24 14.81 -3.20
C SER A 57 4.25 15.25 -4.27
N THR A 58 3.00 15.46 -3.89
CA THR A 58 2.11 16.26 -4.72
C THR A 58 2.67 17.68 -4.76
N HIS A 59 2.49 18.39 -5.86
CA HIS A 59 2.64 19.83 -5.83
C HIS A 59 1.58 20.43 -4.88
N GLY A 60 1.66 21.73 -4.57
CA GLY A 60 0.65 22.36 -3.72
C GLY A 60 -0.77 22.02 -4.19
N ILE A 61 -1.56 21.42 -3.29
CA ILE A 61 -2.91 20.90 -3.62
C ILE A 61 -3.84 22.03 -4.09
N ALA A 62 -3.62 23.27 -3.60
CA ALA A 62 -4.39 24.42 -4.06
C ALA A 62 -4.23 24.72 -5.57
N TRP A 63 -3.07 24.42 -6.13
CA TRP A 63 -2.76 24.70 -7.53
C TRP A 63 -2.97 23.53 -8.45
N PHE A 64 -2.73 22.32 -7.97
CA PHE A 64 -2.77 21.09 -8.76
C PHE A 64 -3.58 19.97 -8.08
N PRO A 65 -4.84 20.23 -7.69
CA PRO A 65 -5.67 19.23 -6.99
C PRO A 65 -5.97 18.00 -7.86
N GLN A 66 -5.89 18.13 -9.17
CA GLN A 66 -6.18 17.06 -10.14
C GLN A 66 -5.20 15.89 -10.04
N TYR A 67 -3.99 16.10 -9.51
CA TYR A 67 -3.00 15.02 -9.32
C TYR A 67 -3.23 14.22 -8.04
N VAL A 68 -4.08 14.69 -7.13
CA VAL A 68 -4.54 13.91 -5.98
C VAL A 68 -5.70 13.03 -6.43
N ASN A 69 -5.38 11.94 -7.11
CA ASN A 69 -6.35 10.96 -7.60
C ASN A 69 -5.78 9.54 -7.52
N LYS A 70 -6.69 8.55 -7.49
CA LYS A 70 -6.33 7.13 -7.33
C LYS A 70 -5.46 6.60 -8.47
N SER A 71 -5.70 7.01 -9.71
CA SER A 71 -4.95 6.55 -10.89
C SER A 71 -3.48 7.00 -10.83
N CYS A 72 -3.21 8.26 -10.46
CA CYS A 72 -1.86 8.75 -10.24
C CYS A 72 -1.14 7.94 -9.17
N PHE A 73 -1.79 7.68 -8.02
CA PHE A 73 -1.19 6.93 -6.92
C PHE A 73 -0.94 5.46 -7.29
N GLN A 74 -1.82 4.85 -8.08
CA GLN A 74 -1.60 3.52 -8.64
C GLN A 74 -0.37 3.46 -9.55
N SER A 75 -0.18 4.48 -10.37
CA SER A 75 0.99 4.57 -11.26
C SER A 75 2.28 4.69 -10.44
N PHE A 76 2.30 5.56 -9.42
CA PHE A 76 3.44 5.68 -8.53
C PHE A 76 3.74 4.37 -7.78
N LYS A 77 2.71 3.68 -7.30
CA LYS A 77 2.89 2.38 -6.66
C LYS A 77 3.53 1.35 -7.61
N LYS A 78 3.10 1.28 -8.88
CA LYS A 78 3.70 0.41 -9.91
C LYS A 78 5.19 0.72 -10.13
N MET A 79 5.60 1.99 -9.95
CA MET A 79 7.00 2.44 -10.04
C MET A 79 7.82 2.17 -8.76
N GLY A 80 7.22 1.54 -7.75
CA GLY A 80 7.90 1.20 -6.49
C GLY A 80 7.84 2.29 -5.42
N VAL A 81 7.04 3.34 -5.62
CA VAL A 81 6.77 4.36 -4.59
C VAL A 81 5.97 3.74 -3.46
N ASN A 82 6.35 4.02 -2.23
CA ASN A 82 5.72 3.49 -1.02
C ASN A 82 5.18 4.58 -0.08
N THR A 83 5.37 5.84 -0.44
CA THR A 83 5.01 7.00 0.40
C THR A 83 4.53 8.15 -0.46
N ILE A 84 3.45 8.78 -0.09
CA ILE A 84 2.94 10.01 -0.71
C ILE A 84 3.01 11.15 0.32
N ARG A 85 3.61 12.28 -0.05
CA ARG A 85 3.51 13.52 0.69
C ARG A 85 2.42 14.39 0.08
N LEU A 86 1.37 14.64 0.82
CA LEU A 86 0.31 15.58 0.44
C LEU A 86 0.74 17.00 0.85
N ALA A 87 1.01 17.86 -0.13
CA ALA A 87 1.51 19.21 0.10
C ALA A 87 0.36 20.21 0.27
N LEU A 88 -0.06 20.44 1.52
CA LEU A 88 -1.03 21.46 1.87
C LEU A 88 -0.29 22.65 2.49
N TYR A 89 -0.36 23.80 1.84
CA TYR A 89 0.16 25.05 2.39
C TYR A 89 -0.90 25.72 3.27
N SER A 90 -0.52 26.23 4.42
CA SER A 90 -1.44 26.87 5.38
C SER A 90 -1.57 28.38 5.19
N ASP A 91 -0.76 28.97 4.29
CA ASP A 91 -0.81 30.39 3.97
C ASP A 91 -1.90 30.69 2.95
N LYS A 92 -2.71 31.72 3.23
CA LYS A 92 -3.75 32.22 2.32
C LYS A 92 -3.17 32.70 0.99
N GLY A 93 -2.01 33.35 1.00
CA GLY A 93 -1.29 33.79 -0.20
C GLY A 93 -0.86 32.61 -1.08
N ALA A 94 -0.67 31.43 -0.52
CA ALA A 94 -0.40 30.17 -1.23
C ALA A 94 -1.67 29.40 -1.61
N GLY A 95 -2.86 30.04 -1.58
CA GLY A 95 -4.12 29.47 -2.01
C GLY A 95 -4.80 28.58 -0.97
N TYR A 96 -4.43 28.68 0.31
CA TYR A 96 -5.10 27.91 1.36
C TYR A 96 -6.60 28.23 1.48
N SER A 97 -7.41 27.20 1.51
CA SER A 97 -8.82 27.26 1.91
C SER A 97 -9.21 25.99 2.66
N LYS A 98 -10.24 26.08 3.51
CA LYS A 98 -10.76 24.91 4.25
C LYS A 98 -11.30 23.81 3.31
N SER A 99 -11.74 24.14 2.11
CA SER A 99 -12.24 23.18 1.13
C SER A 99 -11.14 22.20 0.65
N LEU A 100 -9.88 22.56 0.80
CA LEU A 100 -8.75 21.69 0.44
C LEU A 100 -8.63 20.46 1.36
N TYR A 101 -9.18 20.49 2.57
CA TYR A 101 -9.19 19.33 3.45
C TYR A 101 -9.89 18.13 2.84
N GLN A 102 -10.98 18.36 2.10
CA GLN A 102 -11.65 17.26 1.38
C GLN A 102 -10.69 16.57 0.41
N LYS A 103 -9.85 17.34 -0.30
CA LYS A 103 -8.86 16.79 -1.22
C LYS A 103 -7.73 16.05 -0.51
N VAL A 104 -7.34 16.51 0.68
CA VAL A 104 -6.39 15.81 1.56
C VAL A 104 -6.97 14.46 2.01
N ASP A 105 -8.23 14.43 2.45
CA ASP A 105 -8.90 13.20 2.87
C ASP A 105 -9.00 12.18 1.73
N GLU A 106 -9.31 12.64 0.51
CA GLU A 106 -9.27 11.78 -0.68
C GLU A 106 -7.87 11.18 -0.89
N GLY A 107 -6.83 11.99 -0.79
CA GLY A 107 -5.44 11.54 -0.93
C GLY A 107 -5.05 10.51 0.14
N ILE A 108 -5.40 10.74 1.38
CA ILE A 108 -5.18 9.80 2.50
C ILE A 108 -5.91 8.48 2.21
N ARG A 109 -7.17 8.55 1.79
CA ARG A 109 -7.95 7.36 1.45
C ARG A 109 -7.32 6.56 0.32
N TYR A 110 -6.90 7.20 -0.77
CA TYR A 110 -6.26 6.52 -1.90
C TYR A 110 -4.92 5.87 -1.50
N ALA A 111 -4.09 6.57 -0.73
CA ALA A 111 -2.83 6.02 -0.23
C ALA A 111 -3.08 4.80 0.67
N THR A 112 -4.06 4.89 1.58
CA THR A 112 -4.45 3.79 2.48
C THR A 112 -4.95 2.57 1.71
N GLU A 113 -5.86 2.75 0.73
CA GLU A 113 -6.37 1.67 -0.11
C GLU A 113 -5.25 0.96 -0.89
N LEU A 114 -4.22 1.70 -1.24
CA LEU A 114 -3.05 1.18 -1.95
C LEU A 114 -1.98 0.62 -1.01
N GLY A 115 -2.12 0.81 0.30
CA GLY A 115 -1.15 0.37 1.31
C GLY A 115 0.18 1.13 1.26
N MET A 116 0.11 2.43 0.97
CA MET A 116 1.25 3.35 0.90
C MET A 116 1.34 4.19 2.16
#